data_e5d444200b72e8a428d9378e005c2c55
#
_entry.id   e5d444200b72e8a428d9378e005c2c55
#
_cell.length_a   1.000
_cell.length_b   1.000
_cell.length_c   1.000
_cell.angle_alpha   90.00
_cell.angle_beta   90.00
_cell.angle_gamma   90.00
#
_symmetry.space_group_name_H-M   'P 1'
#
loop_
_entity.id
_entity.type
_entity.pdbx_description
1 polymer ?
#
loop_
_entity_poly.entity_id
_entity_poly.type
_entity_poly.pdbx_seq_one_letter_code
_entity_poly.pdbx_strand_id
1 'polypeptide(L)'
;MGVSTLTTFQKSAINQEFLERCVAALEGAVTAADAPAAVRLLLADAASGGVDGSAALFELNRGANKSLAPFVAKLKDVKAKIDAESRPGQAGVSWGDLTFLAARSAVKQSFVAAKVARFEARGVEPNSGAIQAISSPFPVQLGRKDAAAAGPPRELPAPNASPAEIKEWFAGIGTPPKGSNRPLIFARPALILWGAASADGAAEEARLAAGDAELASAKAFYDRSRLTASRTDYEVDAAEAVLRLASARSGAVINEAAYLHPVTVEQVKIT
;
A
#
# COMPACT_ATOMS: atom_id res chain seq x y z
N MET A 1 -29.30 14.55 11.38
CA MET A 1 -28.02 15.19 11.82
C MET A 1 -27.11 15.32 10.61
N GLY A 2 -26.41 16.44 10.48
CA GLY A 2 -25.39 16.60 9.43
C GLY A 2 -24.04 16.01 9.86
N VAL A 3 -23.14 15.76 8.91
CA VAL A 3 -21.77 15.24 9.18
C VAL A 3 -21.00 16.12 10.18
N SER A 4 -21.21 17.42 10.15
CA SER A 4 -20.55 18.39 11.03
C SER A 4 -20.91 18.23 12.52
N THR A 5 -22.02 17.55 12.85
CA THR A 5 -22.49 17.36 14.23
C THR A 5 -22.07 16.04 14.84
N LEU A 6 -21.33 15.20 14.10
CA LEU A 6 -20.85 13.92 14.60
C LEU A 6 -19.82 14.11 15.72
N THR A 7 -19.94 13.31 16.78
CA THR A 7 -18.92 13.22 17.83
C THR A 7 -17.64 12.55 17.31
N THR A 8 -16.53 12.73 17.99
CA THR A 8 -15.25 12.07 17.65
C THR A 8 -15.39 10.54 17.63
N PHE A 9 -16.15 9.97 18.57
CA PHE A 9 -16.42 8.53 18.60
C PHE A 9 -17.21 8.07 17.37
N GLN A 10 -18.27 8.79 16.99
CA GLN A 10 -19.05 8.46 15.77
C GLN A 10 -18.21 8.56 14.52
N LYS A 11 -17.37 9.60 14.39
CA LYS A 11 -16.44 9.72 13.24
C LYS A 11 -15.48 8.54 13.17
N SER A 12 -14.90 8.14 14.30
CA SER A 12 -13.99 7.00 14.38
C SER A 12 -14.70 5.70 13.99
N ALA A 13 -15.91 5.46 14.51
CA ALA A 13 -16.69 4.26 14.20
C ALA A 13 -17.06 4.17 12.71
N ILE A 14 -17.48 5.29 12.09
CA ILE A 14 -17.80 5.35 10.66
C ILE A 14 -16.57 5.07 9.80
N ASN A 15 -15.44 5.69 10.13
CA ASN A 15 -14.18 5.45 9.40
C ASN A 15 -13.70 4.01 9.55
N GLN A 16 -13.84 3.41 10.72
CA GLN A 16 -13.50 2.01 10.95
C GLN A 16 -14.41 1.06 10.16
N GLU A 17 -15.72 1.29 10.17
CA GLU A 17 -16.68 0.51 9.36
C GLU A 17 -16.36 0.60 7.86
N PHE A 18 -16.06 1.81 7.37
CA PHE A 18 -15.67 2.02 5.98
C PHE A 18 -14.39 1.25 5.64
N LEU A 19 -13.37 1.32 6.51
CA LEU A 19 -12.12 0.58 6.33
C LEU A 19 -12.36 -0.93 6.29
N GLU A 20 -13.15 -1.47 7.21
CA GLU A 20 -13.45 -2.91 7.28
C GLU A 20 -14.16 -3.38 6.01
N ARG A 21 -15.09 -2.61 5.48
CA ARG A 21 -15.74 -2.90 4.19
C ARG A 21 -14.74 -2.92 3.03
N CYS A 22 -13.85 -1.93 2.95
CA CYS A 22 -12.80 -1.90 1.94
C CYS A 22 -11.87 -3.11 2.04
N VAL A 23 -11.45 -3.46 3.25
CA VAL A 23 -10.58 -4.62 3.51
C VAL A 23 -11.27 -5.92 3.10
N ALA A 24 -12.53 -6.13 3.49
CA ALA A 24 -13.29 -7.32 3.13
C ALA A 24 -13.46 -7.47 1.61
N ALA A 25 -13.73 -6.37 0.90
CA ALA A 25 -13.83 -6.39 -0.55
C ALA A 25 -12.49 -6.72 -1.24
N LEU A 26 -11.39 -6.23 -0.69
CA LEU A 26 -10.04 -6.50 -1.20
C LEU A 26 -9.58 -7.93 -0.90
N GLU A 27 -9.82 -8.45 0.30
CA GLU A 27 -9.42 -9.81 0.68
C GLU A 27 -10.06 -10.88 -0.20
N GLY A 28 -11.26 -10.62 -0.72
CA GLY A 28 -11.93 -11.52 -1.68
C GLY A 28 -11.41 -11.43 -3.12
N ALA A 29 -10.61 -10.42 -3.46
CA ALA A 29 -10.21 -10.12 -4.83
C ALA A 29 -8.69 -10.04 -5.04
N VAL A 30 -7.96 -9.49 -4.07
CA VAL A 30 -6.51 -9.26 -4.14
C VAL A 30 -5.78 -10.33 -3.33
N THR A 31 -4.80 -10.96 -3.92
CA THR A 31 -4.04 -12.08 -3.33
C THR A 31 -2.56 -11.74 -3.17
N ALA A 32 -1.79 -12.61 -2.54
CA ALA A 32 -0.34 -12.50 -2.45
C ALA A 32 0.34 -12.41 -3.83
N ALA A 33 -0.21 -13.09 -4.84
CA ALA A 33 0.31 -13.06 -6.21
C ALA A 33 0.12 -11.69 -6.89
N ASP A 34 -0.79 -10.87 -6.41
CA ASP A 34 -1.01 -9.52 -6.92
C ASP A 34 -0.03 -8.48 -6.35
N ALA A 35 0.81 -8.86 -5.37
CA ALA A 35 1.71 -7.91 -4.70
C ALA A 35 2.62 -7.14 -5.67
N PRO A 36 3.25 -7.75 -6.69
CA PRO A 36 4.05 -7.00 -7.65
C PRO A 36 3.25 -5.93 -8.40
N ALA A 37 2.07 -6.26 -8.89
CA ALA A 37 1.22 -5.32 -9.62
C ALA A 37 0.69 -4.21 -8.70
N ALA A 38 0.27 -4.56 -7.49
CA ALA A 38 -0.25 -3.62 -6.51
C ALA A 38 0.80 -2.60 -6.05
N VAL A 39 2.03 -3.07 -5.76
CA VAL A 39 3.12 -2.19 -5.36
C VAL A 39 3.60 -1.35 -6.54
N ARG A 40 3.69 -1.91 -7.76
CA ARG A 40 4.03 -1.12 -8.96
C ARG A 40 3.01 -0.03 -9.25
N LEU A 41 1.71 -0.31 -9.07
CA LEU A 41 0.68 0.72 -9.22
C LEU A 41 0.85 1.84 -8.19
N LEU A 42 1.11 1.49 -6.92
CA LEU A 42 1.37 2.47 -5.87
C LEU A 42 2.64 3.30 -6.15
N LEU A 43 3.70 2.67 -6.68
CA LEU A 43 4.94 3.35 -7.07
C LEU A 43 4.69 4.32 -8.23
N ALA A 44 3.97 3.89 -9.26
CA ALA A 44 3.63 4.73 -10.41
C ALA A 44 2.82 5.95 -9.99
N ASP A 45 1.83 5.75 -9.13
CA ASP A 45 0.98 6.82 -8.62
C ASP A 45 1.79 7.82 -7.78
N ALA A 46 2.58 7.35 -6.83
CA ALA A 46 3.45 8.18 -6.01
C ALA A 46 4.49 8.98 -6.83
N ALA A 47 5.00 8.39 -7.91
CA ALA A 47 5.96 9.04 -8.80
C ALA A 47 5.34 10.17 -9.61
N SER A 48 4.07 10.08 -9.94
CA SER A 48 3.30 11.07 -10.71
C SER A 48 2.86 12.30 -9.91
N GLY A 49 3.33 12.47 -8.69
CA GLY A 49 3.06 13.65 -7.87
C GLY A 49 2.38 13.39 -6.54
N GLY A 50 1.98 12.17 -6.27
CA GLY A 50 1.35 11.71 -5.03
C GLY A 50 0.39 10.57 -5.27
N VAL A 51 -0.02 9.88 -4.21
CA VAL A 51 -0.99 8.78 -4.34
C VAL A 51 -2.39 9.35 -4.37
N ASP A 52 -2.86 9.63 -5.56
CA ASP A 52 -4.15 10.27 -5.87
C ASP A 52 -4.96 9.53 -6.96
N GLY A 53 -4.52 8.32 -7.33
CA GLY A 53 -5.18 7.51 -8.35
C GLY A 53 -4.85 7.91 -9.79
N SER A 54 -3.99 8.89 -10.04
CA SER A 54 -3.66 9.37 -11.39
C SER A 54 -3.11 8.25 -12.29
N ALA A 55 -2.30 7.36 -11.74
CA ALA A 55 -1.75 6.22 -12.48
C ALA A 55 -2.85 5.28 -13.00
N ALA A 56 -3.86 4.98 -12.17
CA ALA A 56 -4.99 4.14 -12.56
C ALA A 56 -5.95 4.84 -13.53
N LEU A 57 -6.18 6.14 -13.35
CA LEU A 57 -7.17 6.90 -14.10
C LEU A 57 -6.67 7.37 -15.47
N PHE A 58 -5.40 7.78 -15.57
CA PHE A 58 -4.92 8.53 -16.73
C PHE A 58 -3.64 7.98 -17.36
N GLU A 59 -2.89 7.10 -16.67
CA GLU A 59 -1.52 6.81 -17.04
C GLU A 59 -1.25 5.35 -17.44
N LEU A 60 -2.29 4.52 -17.54
CA LEU A 60 -2.14 3.11 -17.92
C LEU A 60 -1.53 2.90 -19.31
N ASN A 61 -1.60 3.91 -20.19
CA ASN A 61 -1.00 3.85 -21.53
C ASN A 61 0.49 4.26 -21.58
N ARG A 62 1.04 4.71 -20.45
CA ARG A 62 2.45 5.13 -20.37
C ARG A 62 3.37 3.94 -20.13
N GLY A 63 4.40 3.78 -20.94
CA GLY A 63 5.53 2.88 -20.73
C GLY A 63 5.20 1.57 -20.03
N ALA A 64 5.85 1.32 -18.90
CA ALA A 64 5.69 0.12 -18.09
C ALA A 64 4.31 -0.02 -17.39
N ASN A 65 3.55 1.07 -17.28
CA ASN A 65 2.22 1.05 -16.65
C ASN A 65 1.19 0.21 -17.43
N LYS A 66 1.42 -0.02 -18.72
CA LYS A 66 0.54 -0.87 -19.56
C LYS A 66 0.33 -2.26 -18.94
N SER A 67 1.34 -2.81 -18.31
CA SER A 67 1.25 -4.12 -17.65
C SER A 67 0.33 -4.12 -16.43
N LEU A 68 -0.05 -2.96 -15.90
CA LEU A 68 -0.94 -2.81 -14.73
C LEU A 68 -2.42 -2.84 -15.10
N ALA A 69 -2.77 -2.73 -16.39
CA ALA A 69 -4.16 -2.65 -16.84
C ALA A 69 -5.04 -3.82 -16.32
N PRO A 70 -4.61 -5.10 -16.33
CA PRO A 70 -5.41 -6.18 -15.77
C PRO A 70 -5.67 -6.04 -14.27
N PHE A 71 -4.67 -5.57 -13.51
CA PHE A 71 -4.83 -5.34 -12.08
C PHE A 71 -5.75 -4.16 -11.79
N VAL A 72 -5.64 -3.06 -12.54
CA VAL A 72 -6.56 -1.92 -12.41
C VAL A 72 -7.99 -2.31 -12.80
N ALA A 73 -8.18 -3.17 -13.79
CA ALA A 73 -9.52 -3.71 -14.11
C ALA A 73 -10.11 -4.47 -12.91
N LYS A 74 -9.31 -5.35 -12.27
CA LYS A 74 -9.71 -6.03 -11.03
C LYS A 74 -10.08 -5.03 -9.93
N LEU A 75 -9.31 -3.98 -9.72
CA LEU A 75 -9.60 -2.94 -8.73
C LEU A 75 -10.86 -2.14 -9.06
N LYS A 76 -11.19 -1.97 -10.34
CA LYS A 76 -12.43 -1.31 -10.76
C LYS A 76 -13.65 -2.08 -10.27
N ASP A 77 -13.62 -3.41 -10.35
CA ASP A 77 -14.71 -4.25 -9.87
C ASP A 77 -14.81 -4.20 -8.33
N VAL A 78 -13.67 -4.20 -7.63
CA VAL A 78 -13.62 -4.02 -6.17
C VAL A 78 -14.18 -2.66 -5.77
N LYS A 79 -13.79 -1.59 -6.49
CA LYS A 79 -14.32 -0.24 -6.26
C LYS A 79 -15.83 -0.20 -6.41
N ALA A 80 -16.36 -0.77 -7.49
CA ALA A 80 -17.79 -0.80 -7.75
C ALA A 80 -18.56 -1.52 -6.62
N LYS A 81 -18.00 -2.62 -6.08
CA LYS A 81 -18.56 -3.33 -4.94
C LYS A 81 -18.59 -2.47 -3.68
N ILE A 82 -17.45 -1.83 -3.33
CA ILE A 82 -17.36 -0.95 -2.15
C ILE A 82 -18.35 0.21 -2.27
N ASP A 83 -18.41 0.84 -3.45
CA ASP A 83 -19.24 2.01 -3.68
C ASP A 83 -20.74 1.67 -3.65
N ALA A 84 -21.12 0.49 -4.12
CA ALA A 84 -22.51 0.01 -4.06
C ALA A 84 -23.02 -0.19 -2.62
N GLU A 85 -22.13 -0.47 -1.69
CA GLU A 85 -22.41 -0.64 -0.25
C GLU A 85 -22.28 0.68 0.53
N SER A 86 -21.98 1.80 -0.15
CA SER A 86 -21.83 3.11 0.51
C SER A 86 -23.18 3.59 1.06
N ARG A 87 -23.13 4.14 2.27
CA ARG A 87 -24.34 4.66 2.93
C ARG A 87 -24.78 5.99 2.29
N PRO A 88 -26.06 6.34 2.38
CA PRO A 88 -26.52 7.63 1.87
C PRO A 88 -25.71 8.80 2.41
N GLY A 89 -25.17 9.62 1.53
CA GLY A 89 -24.30 10.76 1.86
C GLY A 89 -22.83 10.41 2.14
N GLN A 90 -22.44 9.13 2.03
CA GLN A 90 -21.05 8.71 2.09
C GLN A 90 -20.43 8.72 0.69
N ALA A 91 -19.22 9.26 0.58
CA ALA A 91 -18.48 9.20 -0.67
C ALA A 91 -18.02 7.75 -0.98
N GLY A 92 -17.93 7.42 -2.27
CA GLY A 92 -17.28 6.20 -2.71
C GLY A 92 -15.78 6.23 -2.44
N VAL A 93 -15.13 5.04 -2.41
CA VAL A 93 -13.69 4.96 -2.21
C VAL A 93 -12.93 5.66 -3.34
N SER A 94 -11.97 6.51 -2.98
CA SER A 94 -11.10 7.14 -3.98
C SER A 94 -10.14 6.14 -4.60
N TRP A 95 -9.67 6.40 -5.82
CA TRP A 95 -8.63 5.59 -6.46
C TRP A 95 -7.32 5.64 -5.71
N GLY A 96 -6.96 6.82 -5.16
CA GLY A 96 -5.77 6.96 -4.33
C GLY A 96 -5.81 6.07 -3.10
N ASP A 97 -6.93 6.04 -2.36
CA ASP A 97 -7.09 5.16 -1.21
C ASP A 97 -7.20 3.70 -1.60
N LEU A 98 -7.88 3.38 -2.69
CA LEU A 98 -7.99 2.01 -3.19
C LEU A 98 -6.63 1.44 -3.61
N THR A 99 -5.81 2.24 -4.32
CA THR A 99 -4.43 1.88 -4.69
C THR A 99 -3.58 1.58 -3.46
N PHE A 100 -3.63 2.46 -2.45
CA PHE A 100 -2.93 2.25 -1.18
C PHE A 100 -3.41 1.00 -0.45
N LEU A 101 -4.71 0.80 -0.30
CA LEU A 101 -5.29 -0.34 0.40
C LEU A 101 -5.00 -1.66 -0.33
N ALA A 102 -5.01 -1.66 -1.66
CA ALA A 102 -4.69 -2.84 -2.46
C ALA A 102 -3.22 -3.25 -2.28
N ALA A 103 -2.29 -2.30 -2.35
CA ALA A 103 -0.87 -2.57 -2.10
C ALA A 103 -0.64 -3.09 -0.67
N ARG A 104 -1.25 -2.44 0.31
CA ARG A 104 -1.23 -2.88 1.71
C ARG A 104 -1.75 -4.30 1.89
N SER A 105 -2.90 -4.63 1.30
CA SER A 105 -3.52 -5.95 1.40
C SER A 105 -2.64 -7.02 0.75
N ALA A 106 -2.18 -6.81 -0.48
CA ALA A 106 -1.35 -7.75 -1.20
C ALA A 106 -0.01 -8.03 -0.50
N VAL A 107 0.67 -6.99 -0.02
CA VAL A 107 1.94 -7.12 0.72
C VAL A 107 1.71 -7.86 2.04
N LYS A 108 0.65 -7.56 2.78
CA LYS A 108 0.29 -8.30 4.00
C LYS A 108 0.07 -9.78 3.71
N GLN A 109 -0.69 -10.10 2.67
CA GLN A 109 -0.96 -11.48 2.27
C GLN A 109 0.31 -12.21 1.83
N SER A 110 1.24 -11.55 1.13
CA SER A 110 2.52 -12.13 0.76
C SER A 110 3.36 -12.50 1.99
N PHE A 111 3.33 -11.69 3.04
CA PHE A 111 4.00 -12.02 4.31
C PHE A 111 3.36 -13.20 5.03
N VAL A 112 2.03 -13.25 5.06
CA VAL A 112 1.31 -14.39 5.63
C VAL A 112 1.68 -15.67 4.88
N ALA A 113 1.62 -15.65 3.55
CA ALA A 113 1.99 -16.79 2.71
C ALA A 113 3.44 -17.25 2.95
N ALA A 114 4.39 -16.31 3.01
CA ALA A 114 5.78 -16.62 3.29
C ALA A 114 6.01 -17.22 4.69
N LYS A 115 5.24 -16.80 5.68
CA LYS A 115 5.28 -17.40 7.04
C LYS A 115 4.68 -18.78 7.09
N VAL A 116 3.52 -18.97 6.47
CA VAL A 116 2.90 -20.29 6.33
C VAL A 116 3.90 -21.28 5.72
N ALA A 117 4.48 -20.94 4.57
CA ALA A 117 5.46 -21.80 3.90
C ALA A 117 6.66 -22.14 4.80
N ARG A 118 7.12 -21.22 5.66
CA ARG A 118 8.22 -21.51 6.60
C ARG A 118 7.83 -22.47 7.73
N PHE A 119 6.61 -22.38 8.24
CA PHE A 119 6.10 -23.30 9.26
C PHE A 119 5.96 -24.69 8.66
N GLU A 120 5.36 -24.80 7.48
CA GLU A 120 5.21 -26.05 6.75
C GLU A 120 6.56 -26.72 6.44
N ALA A 121 7.54 -25.95 5.98
CA ALA A 121 8.90 -26.45 5.72
C ALA A 121 9.61 -26.99 6.98
N ARG A 122 9.15 -26.62 8.17
CA ARG A 122 9.65 -27.12 9.46
C ARG A 122 8.80 -28.23 10.05
N GLY A 123 7.78 -28.69 9.33
CA GLY A 123 6.83 -29.70 9.83
C GLY A 123 5.94 -29.19 10.98
N VAL A 124 5.78 -27.87 11.11
CA VAL A 124 4.93 -27.24 12.11
C VAL A 124 3.65 -26.78 11.42
N GLU A 125 2.51 -27.18 11.96
CA GLU A 125 1.22 -26.75 11.45
C GLU A 125 1.03 -25.23 11.65
N PRO A 126 0.75 -24.46 10.57
CA PRO A 126 0.59 -23.03 10.69
C PRO A 126 -0.71 -22.67 11.40
N ASN A 127 -0.61 -22.00 12.54
CA ASN A 127 -1.75 -21.38 13.18
C ASN A 127 -2.07 -20.05 12.46
N SER A 128 -3.07 -20.07 11.58
CA SER A 128 -3.45 -18.93 10.76
C SER A 128 -3.80 -17.67 11.58
N GLY A 129 -4.46 -17.83 12.73
CA GLY A 129 -4.78 -16.70 13.63
C GLY A 129 -3.54 -16.04 14.22
N ALA A 130 -2.58 -16.84 14.71
CA ALA A 130 -1.31 -16.32 15.20
C ALA A 130 -0.48 -15.67 14.10
N ILE A 131 -0.46 -16.25 12.91
CA ILE A 131 0.24 -15.69 11.75
C ILE A 131 -0.39 -14.34 11.35
N GLN A 132 -1.70 -14.23 11.30
CA GLN A 132 -2.40 -12.99 11.00
C GLN A 132 -2.09 -11.90 12.04
N ALA A 133 -2.10 -12.24 13.31
CA ALA A 133 -1.76 -11.33 14.41
C ALA A 133 -0.31 -10.85 14.33
N ILE A 134 0.61 -11.76 14.02
CA ILE A 134 2.05 -11.46 13.88
C ILE A 134 2.33 -10.63 12.63
N SER A 135 1.60 -10.86 11.53
CA SER A 135 1.73 -10.10 10.28
C SER A 135 1.19 -8.67 10.39
N SER A 136 0.73 -8.29 11.54
CA SER A 136 0.50 -6.97 12.08
C SER A 136 -0.41 -5.99 11.32
N PRO A 137 -1.05 -5.07 12.02
CA PRO A 137 -1.74 -3.98 11.36
C PRO A 137 -0.73 -3.05 10.68
N PHE A 138 -0.81 -2.97 9.36
CA PHE A 138 -0.25 -1.84 8.64
C PHE A 138 -1.07 -0.61 9.00
N PRO A 139 -0.44 0.51 9.39
CA PRO A 139 -1.14 1.76 9.61
C PRO A 139 -1.98 2.16 8.38
N VAL A 140 -3.13 2.76 8.62
CA VAL A 140 -4.04 3.19 7.55
C VAL A 140 -4.34 4.67 7.73
N GLN A 141 -4.16 5.43 6.65
CA GLN A 141 -4.64 6.80 6.52
C GLN A 141 -5.47 6.87 5.24
N LEU A 142 -6.73 7.20 5.36
CA LEU A 142 -7.68 7.34 4.26
C LEU A 142 -8.11 8.80 4.09
N GLY A 143 -8.69 9.11 2.96
CA GLY A 143 -9.22 10.43 2.63
C GLY A 143 -8.45 11.13 1.52
N ARG A 144 -7.72 10.37 0.69
CA ARG A 144 -7.08 10.90 -0.52
C ARG A 144 -8.14 11.32 -1.52
N LYS A 145 -7.88 12.44 -2.19
CA LYS A 145 -8.73 12.93 -3.27
C LYS A 145 -8.21 12.40 -4.60
N ASP A 146 -9.11 11.97 -5.46
CA ASP A 146 -8.74 11.54 -6.82
C ASP A 146 -8.18 12.70 -7.64
N ALA A 147 -7.16 12.38 -8.45
CA ALA A 147 -6.60 13.31 -9.43
C ALA A 147 -7.65 13.74 -10.45
N ALA A 148 -7.59 15.01 -10.85
CA ALA A 148 -8.42 15.55 -11.92
C ALA A 148 -7.77 15.41 -13.32
N ALA A 149 -6.47 15.09 -13.37
CA ALA A 149 -5.68 14.93 -14.59
C ALA A 149 -4.45 14.06 -14.31
N ALA A 150 -3.79 13.64 -15.39
CA ALA A 150 -2.51 12.94 -15.30
C ALA A 150 -1.47 13.78 -14.55
N GLY A 151 -0.69 13.13 -13.71
CA GLY A 151 0.43 13.76 -13.03
C GLY A 151 1.65 14.01 -13.94
N PRO A 152 2.72 14.63 -13.40
CA PRO A 152 3.97 14.77 -14.12
C PRO A 152 4.50 13.42 -14.61
N PRO A 153 5.02 13.33 -15.84
CA PRO A 153 5.53 12.07 -16.36
C PRO A 153 6.77 11.65 -15.57
N ARG A 154 6.69 10.51 -14.90
CA ARG A 154 7.82 9.88 -14.25
C ARG A 154 7.67 8.36 -14.40
N GLU A 155 8.40 7.82 -15.34
CA GLU A 155 8.35 6.37 -15.59
C GLU A 155 9.03 5.58 -14.49
N LEU A 156 8.51 4.37 -14.24
CA LEU A 156 9.19 3.39 -13.39
C LEU A 156 10.51 2.98 -14.04
N PRO A 157 11.58 2.74 -13.26
CA PRO A 157 12.80 2.18 -13.77
C PRO A 157 12.57 0.88 -14.54
N ALA A 158 13.42 0.62 -15.51
CA ALA A 158 13.38 -0.65 -16.23
C ALA A 158 13.63 -1.83 -15.28
N PRO A 159 13.11 -3.04 -15.56
CA PRO A 159 13.31 -4.20 -14.70
C PRO A 159 14.78 -4.56 -14.41
N ASN A 160 15.67 -4.18 -15.34
CA ASN A 160 17.12 -4.40 -15.26
C ASN A 160 17.90 -3.14 -14.85
N ALA A 161 17.23 -2.09 -14.40
CA ALA A 161 17.88 -0.87 -13.93
C ALA A 161 18.92 -1.16 -12.84
N SER A 162 20.02 -0.42 -12.86
CA SER A 162 21.08 -0.58 -11.86
C SER A 162 20.60 -0.20 -10.45
N PRO A 163 21.25 -0.70 -9.39
CA PRO A 163 20.97 -0.27 -8.02
C PRO A 163 21.03 1.25 -7.83
N ALA A 164 21.97 1.91 -8.49
CA ALA A 164 22.13 3.36 -8.43
C ALA A 164 20.92 4.09 -9.04
N GLU A 165 20.47 3.68 -10.23
CA GLU A 165 19.29 4.26 -10.89
C GLU A 165 18.04 4.07 -10.05
N ILE A 166 17.86 2.90 -9.43
CA ILE A 166 16.71 2.63 -8.55
C ILE A 166 16.76 3.51 -7.31
N LYS A 167 17.92 3.63 -6.66
CA LYS A 167 18.10 4.51 -5.48
C LYS A 167 17.81 5.97 -5.84
N GLU A 168 18.33 6.46 -6.96
CA GLU A 168 18.11 7.82 -7.44
C GLU A 168 16.64 8.06 -7.76
N TRP A 169 15.99 7.08 -8.40
CA TRP A 169 14.56 7.17 -8.69
C TRP A 169 13.73 7.30 -7.41
N PHE A 170 13.99 6.47 -6.40
CA PHE A 170 13.31 6.55 -5.11
C PHE A 170 13.63 7.84 -4.35
N ALA A 171 14.86 8.34 -4.42
CA ALA A 171 15.25 9.59 -3.78
C ALA A 171 14.48 10.80 -4.30
N GLY A 172 14.00 10.75 -5.55
CA GLY A 172 13.17 11.78 -6.14
C GLY A 172 11.66 11.66 -5.81
N ILE A 173 11.22 10.64 -5.06
CA ILE A 173 9.83 10.50 -4.64
C ILE A 173 9.60 11.27 -3.34
N GLY A 174 8.57 12.11 -3.37
CA GLY A 174 8.14 12.85 -2.19
C GLY A 174 9.10 13.97 -1.78
N THR A 175 8.78 14.61 -0.66
CA THR A 175 9.60 15.65 -0.06
C THR A 175 10.29 15.08 1.18
N PRO A 176 11.60 15.29 1.36
CA PRO A 176 12.27 14.92 2.60
C PRO A 176 11.56 15.49 3.82
N PRO A 177 11.54 14.78 4.95
CA PRO A 177 11.01 15.33 6.19
C PRO A 177 11.70 16.66 6.55
N LYS A 178 10.92 17.60 7.09
CA LYS A 178 11.45 18.92 7.46
C LYS A 178 12.68 18.78 8.37
N GLY A 179 13.76 19.44 8.00
CA GLY A 179 15.03 19.38 8.74
C GLY A 179 15.87 18.13 8.49
N SER A 180 15.51 17.31 7.53
CA SER A 180 16.26 16.11 7.12
C SER A 180 16.80 16.28 5.70
N ASN A 181 18.07 15.92 5.51
CA ASN A 181 18.68 15.78 4.18
C ASN A 181 18.47 14.39 3.58
N ARG A 182 17.81 13.48 4.31
CA ARG A 182 17.56 12.10 3.87
C ARG A 182 16.32 12.05 3.00
N PRO A 183 16.37 11.38 1.85
CA PRO A 183 15.18 11.15 1.02
C PRO A 183 14.04 10.51 1.82
N LEU A 184 12.80 10.76 1.43
CA LEU A 184 11.63 10.11 2.03
C LEU A 184 11.74 8.59 1.92
N ILE A 185 12.14 8.11 0.75
CA ILE A 185 12.42 6.70 0.46
C ILE A 185 13.91 6.54 0.25
N PHE A 186 14.60 6.01 1.26
CA PHE A 186 16.04 5.73 1.23
C PHE A 186 16.31 4.23 0.96
N ALA A 187 17.56 3.79 0.99
CA ALA A 187 17.98 2.47 0.55
C ALA A 187 17.16 1.29 1.14
N ARG A 188 16.90 1.27 2.45
CA ARG A 188 16.13 0.17 3.08
C ARG A 188 14.69 0.07 2.56
N PRO A 189 13.85 1.13 2.67
CA PRO A 189 12.51 1.08 2.09
C PRO A 189 12.53 0.92 0.56
N ALA A 190 13.53 1.44 -0.16
CA ALA A 190 13.66 1.23 -1.59
C ALA A 190 13.86 -0.26 -1.93
N LEU A 191 14.74 -0.97 -1.22
CA LEU A 191 14.97 -2.40 -1.40
C LEU A 191 13.68 -3.21 -1.20
N ILE A 192 12.93 -2.94 -0.13
CA ILE A 192 11.68 -3.62 0.18
C ILE A 192 10.63 -3.36 -0.90
N LEU A 193 10.41 -2.09 -1.24
CA LEU A 193 9.36 -1.70 -2.20
C LEU A 193 9.66 -2.24 -3.59
N TRP A 194 10.93 -2.17 -4.01
CA TRP A 194 11.32 -2.68 -5.32
C TRP A 194 11.27 -4.20 -5.40
N GLY A 195 11.71 -4.90 -4.33
CA GLY A 195 11.53 -6.34 -4.20
C GLY A 195 10.06 -6.74 -4.27
N ALA A 196 9.20 -6.08 -3.50
CA ALA A 196 7.76 -6.35 -3.51
C ALA A 196 7.08 -6.02 -4.85
N ALA A 197 7.64 -5.09 -5.63
CA ALA A 197 7.17 -4.72 -6.96
C ALA A 197 7.64 -5.71 -8.05
N SER A 198 8.47 -6.68 -7.72
CA SER A 198 9.08 -7.62 -8.66
C SER A 198 8.42 -8.99 -8.57
N ALA A 199 8.33 -9.70 -9.71
CA ALA A 199 7.71 -11.03 -9.76
C ALA A 199 8.47 -12.05 -8.87
N ASP A 200 9.80 -11.97 -8.84
CA ASP A 200 10.65 -12.67 -7.89
C ASP A 200 11.40 -11.65 -7.02
N GLY A 201 10.76 -11.27 -5.93
CA GLY A 201 11.29 -10.26 -5.01
C GLY A 201 12.61 -10.68 -4.36
N ALA A 202 12.79 -11.97 -4.08
CA ALA A 202 14.02 -12.48 -3.45
C ALA A 202 15.22 -12.41 -4.40
N ALA A 203 15.02 -12.81 -5.67
CA ALA A 203 16.04 -12.70 -6.70
C ALA A 203 16.40 -11.23 -6.97
N GLU A 204 15.40 -10.36 -7.00
CA GLU A 204 15.60 -8.93 -7.24
C GLU A 204 16.34 -8.25 -6.09
N GLU A 205 16.00 -8.52 -4.85
CA GLU A 205 16.75 -8.05 -3.67
C GLU A 205 18.21 -8.54 -3.71
N ALA A 206 18.44 -9.79 -4.12
CA ALA A 206 19.80 -10.34 -4.26
C ALA A 206 20.59 -9.62 -5.37
N ARG A 207 19.95 -9.36 -6.52
CA ARG A 207 20.55 -8.62 -7.64
C ARG A 207 20.96 -7.22 -7.22
N LEU A 208 20.09 -6.49 -6.55
CA LEU A 208 20.36 -5.15 -6.07
C LEU A 208 21.48 -5.13 -5.03
N ALA A 209 21.47 -6.07 -4.09
CA ALA A 209 22.49 -6.19 -3.07
C ALA A 209 23.88 -6.55 -3.65
N ALA A 210 23.93 -7.30 -4.74
CA ALA A 210 25.20 -7.64 -5.40
C ALA A 210 25.88 -6.40 -6.03
N GLY A 211 25.12 -5.38 -6.40
CA GLY A 211 25.61 -4.18 -7.07
C GLY A 211 25.76 -2.94 -6.18
N ASP A 212 25.39 -3.00 -4.90
CA ASP A 212 25.43 -1.83 -4.00
C ASP A 212 25.63 -2.24 -2.54
N ALA A 213 26.67 -1.70 -1.90
CA ALA A 213 27.05 -2.07 -0.54
C ALA A 213 26.02 -1.68 0.54
N GLU A 214 25.30 -0.57 0.35
CA GLU A 214 24.25 -0.13 1.26
C GLU A 214 23.03 -1.06 1.19
N LEU A 215 22.64 -1.46 -0.03
CA LEU A 215 21.56 -2.43 -0.25
C LEU A 215 21.96 -3.84 0.22
N ALA A 216 23.23 -4.24 0.07
CA ALA A 216 23.76 -5.48 0.62
C ALA A 216 23.64 -5.52 2.15
N SER A 217 24.01 -4.43 2.82
CA SER A 217 23.87 -4.29 4.27
C SER A 217 22.40 -4.37 4.72
N ALA A 218 21.51 -3.69 3.99
CA ALA A 218 20.07 -3.73 4.24
C ALA A 218 19.50 -5.14 4.07
N LYS A 219 19.87 -5.83 2.98
CA LYS A 219 19.44 -7.21 2.72
C LYS A 219 19.91 -8.16 3.82
N ALA A 220 21.19 -8.10 4.21
CA ALA A 220 21.73 -8.95 5.26
C ALA A 220 21.02 -8.75 6.61
N PHE A 221 20.61 -7.52 6.93
CA PHE A 221 19.80 -7.21 8.10
C PHE A 221 18.43 -7.87 8.00
N TYR A 222 17.72 -7.73 6.87
CA TYR A 222 16.41 -8.30 6.69
C TYR A 222 16.41 -9.82 6.59
N ASP A 223 17.40 -10.43 5.98
CA ASP A 223 17.52 -11.89 5.93
C ASP A 223 17.62 -12.50 7.34
N ARG A 224 18.37 -11.87 8.24
CA ARG A 224 18.39 -12.29 9.65
C ARG A 224 17.04 -12.11 10.34
N SER A 225 16.40 -10.98 10.14
CA SER A 225 15.12 -10.67 10.72
C SER A 225 14.01 -11.65 10.26
N ARG A 226 14.02 -12.04 8.98
CA ARG A 226 13.07 -13.00 8.39
C ARG A 226 13.19 -14.42 8.94
N LEU A 227 14.31 -14.79 9.58
CA LEU A 227 14.47 -16.10 10.20
C LEU A 227 13.65 -16.27 11.47
N THR A 228 13.18 -15.18 12.08
CA THR A 228 12.36 -15.24 13.29
C THR A 228 10.90 -15.63 12.95
N ALA A 229 10.23 -16.32 13.88
CA ALA A 229 8.82 -16.66 13.74
C ALA A 229 7.89 -15.48 14.11
N SER A 230 8.38 -14.54 14.93
CA SER A 230 7.67 -13.35 15.36
C SER A 230 7.59 -12.29 14.26
N ARG A 231 6.90 -11.19 14.52
CA ARG A 231 6.93 -10.00 13.67
C ARG A 231 8.36 -9.55 13.49
N THR A 232 8.77 -9.39 12.23
CA THR A 232 10.16 -9.09 11.88
C THR A 232 10.33 -7.61 11.56
N ASP A 233 11.56 -7.10 11.69
CA ASP A 233 11.90 -5.74 11.27
C ASP A 233 11.58 -5.51 9.79
N TYR A 234 11.74 -6.54 8.96
CA TYR A 234 11.35 -6.47 7.54
C TYR A 234 9.86 -6.10 7.37
N GLU A 235 8.97 -6.72 8.10
CA GLU A 235 7.53 -6.47 8.00
C GLU A 235 7.16 -5.08 8.56
N VAL A 236 7.83 -4.66 9.63
CA VAL A 236 7.66 -3.31 10.20
C VAL A 236 8.09 -2.25 9.19
N ASP A 237 9.31 -2.40 8.66
CA ASP A 237 9.87 -1.45 7.70
C ASP A 237 9.07 -1.45 6.38
N ALA A 238 8.52 -2.61 5.96
CA ALA A 238 7.66 -2.69 4.78
C ALA A 238 6.33 -1.94 5.00
N ALA A 239 5.71 -2.10 6.17
CA ALA A 239 4.50 -1.36 6.51
C ALA A 239 4.75 0.14 6.51
N GLU A 240 5.86 0.57 7.10
CA GLU A 240 6.26 1.99 7.09
C GLU A 240 6.60 2.48 5.69
N ALA A 241 7.27 1.67 4.86
CA ALA A 241 7.63 2.05 3.50
C ALA A 241 6.39 2.26 2.63
N VAL A 242 5.41 1.36 2.72
CA VAL A 242 4.12 1.51 2.02
C VAL A 242 3.39 2.77 2.49
N LEU A 243 3.34 3.03 3.80
CA LEU A 243 2.69 4.22 4.34
C LEU A 243 3.41 5.51 3.94
N ARG A 244 4.76 5.53 4.00
CA ARG A 244 5.57 6.67 3.57
C ARG A 244 5.34 6.98 2.09
N LEU A 245 5.34 5.93 1.25
CA LEU A 245 5.07 6.07 -0.17
C LEU A 245 3.66 6.64 -0.41
N ALA A 246 2.66 6.11 0.29
CA ALA A 246 1.28 6.57 0.20
C ALA A 246 1.06 7.99 0.73
N SER A 247 1.98 8.50 1.54
CA SER A 247 1.98 9.88 2.05
C SER A 247 2.90 10.81 1.25
N ALA A 248 3.65 10.25 0.27
CA ALA A 248 4.57 11.02 -0.55
C ALA A 248 3.83 12.05 -1.37
N ARG A 249 4.17 13.33 -1.18
CA ARG A 249 3.61 14.46 -1.92
C ARG A 249 2.09 14.42 -2.12
N SER A 250 1.35 14.04 -1.13
CA SER A 250 -0.03 14.44 -1.19
C SER A 250 -0.09 15.97 -0.99
N GLY A 251 0.03 16.74 -2.05
CA GLY A 251 -0.60 18.04 -2.10
C GLY A 251 -2.12 17.88 -1.94
N ALA A 252 -2.62 16.68 -2.01
CA ALA A 252 -3.91 16.26 -1.56
C ALA A 252 -3.87 16.19 -0.03
N VAL A 253 -4.43 17.17 0.59
CA VAL A 253 -4.81 17.14 2.01
C VAL A 253 -5.59 15.85 2.23
N ILE A 254 -5.07 14.96 3.10
CA ILE A 254 -5.85 13.81 3.54
C ILE A 254 -7.05 14.36 4.29
N ASN A 255 -8.23 14.20 3.71
CA ASN A 255 -9.47 14.62 4.34
C ASN A 255 -10.03 13.46 5.17
N GLU A 256 -9.73 13.44 6.46
CA GLU A 256 -10.23 12.44 7.39
C GLU A 256 -11.77 12.36 7.45
N ALA A 257 -12.46 13.39 6.95
CA ALA A 257 -13.91 13.43 6.86
C ALA A 257 -14.47 12.91 5.51
N ALA A 258 -13.61 12.47 4.58
CA ALA A 258 -14.02 12.10 3.22
C ALA A 258 -15.12 11.03 3.20
N TYR A 259 -15.07 10.06 4.12
CA TYR A 259 -15.98 8.92 4.15
C TYR A 259 -17.02 9.00 5.25
N LEU A 260 -17.15 10.13 5.93
CA LEU A 260 -18.21 10.33 6.89
C LEU A 260 -19.57 10.48 6.18
N HIS A 261 -20.59 9.99 6.82
CA HIS A 261 -21.97 10.14 6.37
C HIS A 261 -22.85 10.62 7.53
N PRO A 262 -24.01 11.25 7.26
CA PRO A 262 -24.98 11.62 8.29
C PRO A 262 -25.47 10.38 9.05
N VAL A 263 -25.54 10.47 10.38
CA VAL A 263 -26.12 9.44 11.24
C VAL A 263 -27.53 9.89 11.63
N THR A 264 -28.53 9.04 11.38
CA THR A 264 -29.90 9.26 11.85
C THR A 264 -30.06 8.70 13.27
N VAL A 265 -30.90 9.36 14.08
CA VAL A 265 -31.12 8.97 15.50
C VAL A 265 -31.67 7.54 15.64
N GLU A 266 -32.36 7.02 14.62
CA GLU A 266 -32.89 5.65 14.61
C GLU A 266 -31.79 4.56 14.53
N GLN A 267 -30.60 4.92 14.10
CA GLN A 267 -29.45 3.99 14.02
C GLN A 267 -28.71 3.83 15.34
N VAL A 268 -29.08 4.59 16.36
CA VAL A 268 -28.46 4.58 17.71
C VAL A 268 -29.30 3.83 18.74
N LYS A 269 -30.17 2.91 18.31
CA LYS A 269 -30.78 1.98 19.27
C LYS A 269 -29.72 0.99 19.75
N ILE A 270 -29.16 1.30 20.91
CA ILE A 270 -28.34 0.37 21.68
C ILE A 270 -29.30 -0.76 22.11
N THR A 271 -29.16 -1.92 21.50
CA THR A 271 -29.76 -3.16 21.99
C THR A 271 -28.83 -3.78 23.00
#